data_0cdecfa9d736b711e6e9a315c3e09e33
#
_entry.id   0cdecfa9d736b711e6e9a315c3e09e33
#
_cell.length_a   1.000
_cell.length_b   1.000
_cell.length_c   1.000
_cell.angle_alpha   90.00
_cell.angle_beta   90.00
_cell.angle_gamma   90.00
#
_symmetry.space_group_name_H-M   'P 1'
#
loop_
_entity.id
_entity.type
_entity.pdbx_description
1 polymer ?
#
loop_
_entity_poly.entity_id
_entity_poly.type
_entity_poly.pdbx_seq_one_letter_code
_entity_poly.pdbx_strand_id
1 'polypeptide(L)'
;MLYRFIKLISLASVHTFYRRISSQHLEQIPNKGPIIFVCNHPNTMIDPLLVGTTCKRKLFFFAKATLFNNTFTNWILKNLQLVPVYRKQDDPSKANKNTDTFEKGYQILEEDGAFLIFPEGISTGDRKLSKIKTGAARIGFGAMVRNNWELNINIVPVGLSYSNAIKFKSNVIIRYGKPIQLKSFEEEYKHDEINCVNQLTTQIQTALSKLTTNVNDLESEEIVSALELIYKKELMIDLGLDIKNKSDDFSATKVLVAGVEWYFKNRPSKVEEFKEMLKKYQDNLDLLELKDEFLNPSTKSLGIIQRAKIITYIILGFPIYLYGLINNIIPYKLPRWLAKKLAGSKSEIATTKSVSYTHLTLPTIYSV
;
A
#
# COMPACT_ATOMS: atom_id res chain seq x y z
N MET A 1 -18.07 -10.03 17.24
CA MET A 1 -17.12 -9.45 18.21
C MET A 1 -15.67 -9.52 17.72
N LEU A 2 -15.12 -10.69 17.36
CA LEU A 2 -13.72 -10.89 16.97
C LEU A 2 -13.26 -9.96 15.82
N TYR A 3 -14.05 -9.83 14.73
CA TYR A 3 -13.74 -8.95 13.60
C TYR A 3 -13.54 -7.47 14.05
N ARG A 4 -14.44 -6.95 14.91
CA ARG A 4 -14.33 -5.57 15.41
C ARG A 4 -13.10 -5.36 16.27
N PHE A 5 -12.79 -6.33 17.12
CA PHE A 5 -11.60 -6.31 17.98
C PHE A 5 -10.31 -6.31 17.16
N ILE A 6 -10.22 -7.22 16.17
CA ILE A 6 -9.04 -7.29 15.29
C ILE A 6 -8.94 -6.05 14.38
N LYS A 7 -10.06 -5.51 13.90
CA LYS A 7 -10.05 -4.23 13.19
C LYS A 7 -9.47 -3.09 14.04
N LEU A 8 -9.79 -3.04 15.33
CA LEU A 8 -9.25 -2.03 16.26
C LEU A 8 -7.73 -2.22 16.47
N ILE A 9 -7.27 -3.45 16.70
CA ILE A 9 -5.84 -3.76 16.81
C ILE A 9 -5.11 -3.41 15.51
N SER A 10 -5.67 -3.79 14.36
CA SER A 10 -5.10 -3.46 13.05
C SER A 10 -5.00 -1.94 12.84
N LEU A 11 -6.03 -1.19 13.25
CA LEU A 11 -6.02 0.26 13.19
C LEU A 11 -4.89 0.85 14.05
N ALA A 12 -4.76 0.38 15.29
CA ALA A 12 -3.68 0.79 16.18
C ALA A 12 -2.30 0.46 15.58
N SER A 13 -2.13 -0.76 15.04
CA SER A 13 -0.88 -1.21 14.44
C SER A 13 -0.47 -0.38 13.22
N VAL A 14 -1.38 -0.12 12.27
CA VAL A 14 -1.04 0.66 11.08
C VAL A 14 -0.76 2.12 11.42
N HIS A 15 -1.47 2.73 12.39
CA HIS A 15 -1.20 4.10 12.86
C HIS A 15 0.09 4.21 13.69
N THR A 16 0.51 3.12 14.34
CA THR A 16 1.81 3.07 15.02
C THR A 16 2.94 2.96 14.01
N PHE A 17 2.77 2.13 12.98
CA PHE A 17 3.80 1.90 11.97
C PHE A 17 3.95 3.08 11.00
N TYR A 18 2.85 3.64 10.49
CA TYR A 18 2.87 4.76 9.56
C TYR A 18 2.68 6.08 10.29
N ARG A 19 3.46 7.09 9.89
CA ARG A 19 3.35 8.45 10.44
C ARG A 19 2.03 9.11 10.06
N ARG A 20 1.59 8.91 8.82
CA ARG A 20 0.33 9.45 8.29
C ARG A 20 -0.31 8.46 7.34
N ILE A 21 -1.59 8.19 7.57
CA ILE A 21 -2.46 7.45 6.67
C ILE A 21 -3.50 8.43 6.16
N SER A 22 -3.60 8.59 4.84
CA SER A 22 -4.53 9.50 4.19
C SER A 22 -5.42 8.75 3.23
N SER A 23 -6.73 8.86 3.41
CA SER A 23 -7.72 8.34 2.47
C SER A 23 -8.33 9.49 1.67
N GLN A 24 -8.40 9.33 0.35
CA GLN A 24 -8.96 10.31 -0.59
C GLN A 24 -10.13 9.69 -1.34
N HIS A 25 -11.14 10.52 -1.63
CA HIS A 25 -12.32 10.14 -2.41
C HIS A 25 -13.15 9.02 -1.78
N LEU A 26 -13.25 8.98 -0.44
CA LEU A 26 -14.10 8.04 0.30
C LEU A 26 -15.60 8.19 -0.05
N GLU A 27 -15.99 9.37 -0.48
CA GLU A 27 -17.33 9.70 -0.95
C GLU A 27 -17.74 8.95 -2.21
N GLN A 28 -16.78 8.45 -2.98
CA GLN A 28 -17.03 7.64 -4.18
C GLN A 28 -17.46 6.20 -3.86
N ILE A 29 -17.26 5.74 -2.63
CA ILE A 29 -17.63 4.39 -2.24
C ILE A 29 -19.15 4.32 -2.06
N PRO A 30 -19.86 3.45 -2.82
CA PRO A 30 -21.30 3.26 -2.62
C PRO A 30 -21.61 2.83 -1.17
N ASN A 31 -22.58 3.48 -0.56
CA ASN A 31 -22.94 3.18 0.83
C ASN A 31 -23.66 1.82 0.97
N LYS A 32 -24.36 1.39 -0.07
CA LYS A 32 -25.16 0.15 -0.14
C LYS A 32 -24.87 -0.59 -1.44
N GLY A 33 -25.34 -1.81 -1.53
CA GLY A 33 -25.17 -2.68 -2.69
C GLY A 33 -23.85 -3.44 -2.70
N PRO A 34 -23.71 -4.42 -3.59
CA PRO A 34 -22.52 -5.26 -3.71
C PRO A 34 -21.34 -4.51 -4.31
N ILE A 35 -20.15 -4.69 -3.69
CA ILE A 35 -18.93 -4.00 -4.14
C ILE A 35 -17.76 -4.98 -4.25
N ILE A 36 -17.05 -4.87 -5.36
CA ILE A 36 -15.73 -5.47 -5.57
C ILE A 36 -14.68 -4.37 -5.48
N PHE A 37 -13.94 -4.31 -4.38
CA PHE A 37 -12.75 -3.45 -4.31
C PHE A 37 -11.59 -4.13 -4.99
N VAL A 38 -10.97 -3.43 -5.93
CA VAL A 38 -9.82 -3.93 -6.69
C VAL A 38 -8.64 -3.03 -6.39
N CYS A 39 -7.55 -3.58 -5.83
CA CYS A 39 -6.45 -2.79 -5.29
C CYS A 39 -5.09 -3.30 -5.80
N ASN A 40 -4.11 -2.41 -6.02
CA ASN A 40 -2.71 -2.80 -6.20
C ASN A 40 -2.12 -3.37 -4.90
N HIS A 41 -1.05 -4.18 -5.01
CA HIS A 41 -0.56 -4.99 -3.88
C HIS A 41 0.95 -4.83 -3.61
N PRO A 42 1.43 -3.64 -3.23
CA PRO A 42 2.86 -3.44 -2.97
C PRO A 42 3.35 -3.97 -1.61
N ASN A 43 2.47 -4.25 -0.63
CA ASN A 43 2.90 -4.52 0.74
C ASN A 43 2.09 -5.61 1.46
N THR A 44 2.13 -6.81 0.91
CA THR A 44 1.57 -8.07 1.42
C THR A 44 0.38 -7.90 2.40
N MET A 45 0.56 -8.14 3.70
CA MET A 45 -0.52 -8.09 4.69
C MET A 45 -0.93 -6.67 5.11
N ILE A 46 -0.08 -5.68 4.90
CA ILE A 46 -0.37 -4.29 5.29
C ILE A 46 -1.47 -3.68 4.41
N ASP A 47 -1.48 -4.00 3.11
CA ASP A 47 -2.44 -3.45 2.16
C ASP A 47 -3.90 -3.77 2.53
N PRO A 48 -4.29 -5.05 2.77
CA PRO A 48 -5.66 -5.35 3.20
C PRO A 48 -6.01 -4.71 4.55
N LEU A 49 -5.07 -4.58 5.48
CA LEU A 49 -5.31 -3.92 6.76
C LEU A 49 -5.59 -2.43 6.56
N LEU A 50 -4.84 -1.75 5.69
CA LEU A 50 -5.06 -0.32 5.40
C LEU A 50 -6.44 -0.09 4.77
N VAL A 51 -6.79 -0.86 3.73
CA VAL A 51 -8.11 -0.71 3.10
C VAL A 51 -9.22 -1.10 4.08
N GLY A 52 -9.06 -2.21 4.82
CA GLY A 52 -10.06 -2.68 5.80
C GLY A 52 -10.27 -1.76 6.98
N THR A 53 -9.25 -1.00 7.41
CA THR A 53 -9.36 -0.05 8.52
C THR A 53 -9.94 1.30 8.09
N THR A 54 -9.67 1.74 6.86
CA THR A 54 -10.14 3.03 6.33
C THR A 54 -11.54 2.95 5.69
N CYS A 55 -11.91 1.79 5.13
CA CYS A 55 -13.24 1.58 4.57
C CYS A 55 -14.30 1.40 5.67
N LYS A 56 -15.44 2.08 5.51
CA LYS A 56 -16.59 1.94 6.43
C LYS A 56 -17.34 0.62 6.25
N ARG A 57 -17.29 0.01 5.05
CA ARG A 57 -17.91 -1.26 4.74
C ARG A 57 -17.18 -2.41 5.42
N LYS A 58 -17.92 -3.43 5.84
CA LYS A 58 -17.34 -4.71 6.27
C LYS A 58 -16.83 -5.44 5.02
N LEU A 59 -15.54 -5.79 4.99
CA LEU A 59 -14.92 -6.40 3.84
C LEU A 59 -14.62 -7.88 4.07
N PHE A 60 -14.83 -8.67 3.02
CA PHE A 60 -14.20 -9.97 2.85
C PHE A 60 -12.88 -9.79 2.11
N PHE A 61 -11.92 -10.65 2.38
CA PHE A 61 -10.58 -10.56 1.80
C PHE A 61 -10.21 -11.87 1.12
N PHE A 62 -9.86 -11.81 -0.14
CA PHE A 62 -9.36 -12.97 -0.87
C PHE A 62 -7.87 -13.16 -0.58
N ALA A 63 -7.51 -14.27 0.05
CA ALA A 63 -6.16 -14.58 0.50
C ALA A 63 -5.70 -15.95 0.01
N LYS A 64 -4.39 -16.14 -0.17
CA LYS A 64 -3.85 -17.41 -0.67
C LYS A 64 -4.22 -18.59 0.24
N ALA A 65 -4.66 -19.71 -0.36
CA ALA A 65 -5.14 -20.89 0.35
C ALA A 65 -4.10 -21.51 1.29
N THR A 66 -2.80 -21.30 1.02
CA THR A 66 -1.71 -21.78 1.88
C THR A 66 -1.70 -21.17 3.30
N LEU A 67 -2.44 -20.08 3.53
CA LEU A 67 -2.61 -19.50 4.88
C LEU A 67 -3.57 -20.32 5.75
N PHE A 68 -4.40 -21.20 5.14
CA PHE A 68 -5.45 -21.97 5.80
C PHE A 68 -5.00 -23.40 6.15
N ASN A 69 -3.73 -23.58 6.51
CA ASN A 69 -3.07 -24.89 6.62
C ASN A 69 -3.50 -25.74 7.82
N ASN A 70 -4.04 -25.16 8.88
CA ASN A 70 -4.48 -25.90 10.06
C ASN A 70 -5.85 -25.44 10.55
N THR A 71 -6.51 -26.26 11.37
CA THR A 71 -7.88 -26.05 11.85
C THR A 71 -8.02 -24.73 12.62
N PHE A 72 -7.03 -24.38 13.45
CA PHE A 72 -7.07 -23.18 14.27
C PHE A 72 -6.91 -21.88 13.42
N THR A 73 -5.90 -21.84 12.53
CA THR A 73 -5.73 -20.70 11.64
C THR A 73 -6.92 -20.56 10.69
N ASN A 74 -7.44 -21.66 10.17
CA ASN A 74 -8.62 -21.67 9.31
C ASN A 74 -9.85 -21.08 10.02
N TRP A 75 -10.08 -21.46 11.29
CA TRP A 75 -11.17 -20.90 12.10
C TRP A 75 -11.00 -19.38 12.29
N ILE A 76 -9.79 -18.93 12.67
CA ILE A 76 -9.50 -17.49 12.84
C ILE A 76 -9.73 -16.74 11.53
N LEU A 77 -9.13 -17.19 10.42
CA LEU A 77 -9.16 -16.49 9.15
C LEU A 77 -10.59 -16.40 8.59
N LYS A 78 -11.39 -17.46 8.74
CA LYS A 78 -12.81 -17.43 8.37
C LYS A 78 -13.61 -16.42 9.20
N ASN A 79 -13.37 -16.34 10.51
CA ASN A 79 -14.01 -15.34 11.37
C ASN A 79 -13.57 -13.90 11.04
N LEU A 80 -12.40 -13.74 10.43
CA LEU A 80 -11.90 -12.47 9.90
C LEU A 80 -12.38 -12.17 8.47
N GLN A 81 -13.30 -12.96 7.93
CA GLN A 81 -13.85 -12.84 6.59
C GLN A 81 -12.82 -13.07 5.48
N LEU A 82 -11.78 -13.90 5.73
CA LEU A 82 -10.88 -14.29 4.67
C LEU A 82 -11.43 -15.49 3.89
N VAL A 83 -11.31 -15.40 2.56
CA VAL A 83 -11.73 -16.42 1.58
C VAL A 83 -10.49 -17.00 0.91
N PRO A 84 -10.30 -18.34 0.92
CA PRO A 84 -9.13 -18.96 0.30
C PRO A 84 -9.16 -18.84 -1.23
N VAL A 85 -8.02 -18.51 -1.85
CA VAL A 85 -7.80 -18.52 -3.31
C VAL A 85 -6.70 -19.53 -3.64
N TYR A 86 -7.02 -20.46 -4.53
CA TYR A 86 -6.09 -21.47 -5.01
C TYR A 86 -5.41 -20.97 -6.29
N ARG A 87 -4.12 -20.65 -6.20
CA ARG A 87 -3.35 -20.11 -7.32
C ARG A 87 -2.57 -21.25 -7.99
N LYS A 88 -2.58 -21.28 -9.33
CA LYS A 88 -1.82 -22.29 -10.10
C LYS A 88 -0.34 -22.31 -9.76
N GLN A 89 0.22 -21.17 -9.41
CA GLN A 89 1.63 -21.03 -9.02
C GLN A 89 1.97 -21.62 -7.65
N ASP A 90 0.99 -21.76 -6.74
CA ASP A 90 1.19 -22.33 -5.41
C ASP A 90 0.97 -23.84 -5.42
N ASP A 91 -0.06 -24.31 -6.12
CA ASP A 91 -0.39 -25.74 -6.29
C ASP A 91 -1.27 -25.93 -7.54
N PRO A 92 -0.66 -26.35 -8.67
CA PRO A 92 -1.40 -26.57 -9.93
C PRO A 92 -2.52 -27.58 -9.81
N SER A 93 -2.38 -28.59 -8.94
CA SER A 93 -3.38 -29.68 -8.77
C SER A 93 -4.67 -29.18 -8.11
N LYS A 94 -4.60 -28.11 -7.34
CA LYS A 94 -5.74 -27.51 -6.63
C LYS A 94 -6.38 -26.33 -7.35
N ALA A 95 -5.91 -25.99 -8.55
CA ALA A 95 -6.47 -24.87 -9.34
C ALA A 95 -7.98 -25.06 -9.63
N ASN A 96 -8.47 -26.27 -9.71
CA ASN A 96 -9.89 -26.59 -9.90
C ASN A 96 -10.77 -26.17 -8.70
N LYS A 97 -10.21 -26.03 -7.50
CA LYS A 97 -10.91 -25.51 -6.31
C LYS A 97 -11.22 -24.01 -6.36
N ASN A 98 -10.79 -23.31 -7.41
CA ASN A 98 -11.21 -21.91 -7.61
C ASN A 98 -12.71 -21.77 -7.90
N THR A 99 -13.41 -22.83 -8.30
CA THR A 99 -14.87 -22.83 -8.38
C THR A 99 -15.49 -22.47 -7.04
N ASP A 100 -15.01 -23.07 -5.93
CA ASP A 100 -15.49 -22.75 -4.57
C ASP A 100 -15.19 -21.28 -4.19
N THR A 101 -14.07 -20.76 -4.66
CA THR A 101 -13.70 -19.35 -4.44
C THR A 101 -14.64 -18.41 -5.19
N PHE A 102 -15.02 -18.73 -6.41
CA PHE A 102 -15.96 -17.95 -7.22
C PHE A 102 -17.36 -18.01 -6.62
N GLU A 103 -17.83 -19.22 -6.25
CA GLU A 103 -19.11 -19.40 -5.56
C GLU A 103 -19.20 -18.55 -4.30
N LYS A 104 -18.12 -18.51 -3.50
CA LYS A 104 -18.10 -17.63 -2.32
C LYS A 104 -18.14 -16.17 -2.68
N GLY A 105 -17.48 -15.76 -3.76
CA GLY A 105 -17.57 -14.41 -4.31
C GLY A 105 -19.00 -14.03 -4.71
N TYR A 106 -19.70 -14.93 -5.41
CA TYR A 106 -21.11 -14.74 -5.80
C TYR A 106 -22.01 -14.56 -4.59
N GLN A 107 -21.92 -15.47 -3.60
CA GLN A 107 -22.71 -15.37 -2.36
C GLN A 107 -22.51 -14.03 -1.63
N ILE A 108 -21.26 -13.56 -1.54
CA ILE A 108 -20.97 -12.26 -0.90
C ILE A 108 -21.68 -11.12 -1.63
N LEU A 109 -21.68 -11.13 -2.97
CA LEU A 109 -22.33 -10.10 -3.77
C LEU A 109 -23.85 -10.17 -3.72
N GLU A 110 -24.41 -11.39 -3.71
CA GLU A 110 -25.86 -11.65 -3.55
C GLU A 110 -26.38 -11.16 -2.20
N GLU A 111 -25.56 -11.19 -1.15
CA GLU A 111 -25.87 -10.68 0.19
C GLU A 111 -25.57 -9.19 0.37
N ASP A 112 -25.48 -8.39 -0.70
CA ASP A 112 -25.08 -6.96 -0.66
C ASP A 112 -23.73 -6.72 0.00
N GLY A 113 -22.87 -7.74 0.02
CA GLY A 113 -21.56 -7.69 0.65
C GLY A 113 -20.51 -6.95 -0.18
N ALA A 114 -19.35 -6.78 0.44
CA ALA A 114 -18.20 -6.17 -0.21
C ALA A 114 -16.94 -7.01 0.03
N PHE A 115 -16.13 -7.19 -1.00
CA PHE A 115 -14.85 -7.84 -0.83
C PHE A 115 -13.70 -7.08 -1.50
N LEU A 116 -12.49 -7.32 -1.00
CA LEU A 116 -11.25 -6.80 -1.55
C LEU A 116 -10.48 -7.91 -2.25
N ILE A 117 -10.07 -7.63 -3.48
CA ILE A 117 -9.20 -8.51 -4.26
C ILE A 117 -7.99 -7.75 -4.80
N PHE A 118 -6.83 -8.42 -4.82
CA PHE A 118 -5.60 -7.93 -5.42
C PHE A 118 -5.40 -8.66 -6.76
N PRO A 119 -5.77 -8.03 -7.89
CA PRO A 119 -5.86 -8.73 -9.17
C PRO A 119 -4.49 -9.07 -9.77
N GLU A 120 -3.40 -8.48 -9.26
CA GLU A 120 -2.03 -8.84 -9.62
C GLU A 120 -1.70 -10.29 -9.23
N GLY A 121 -2.28 -10.76 -8.13
CA GLY A 121 -2.08 -12.10 -7.59
C GLY A 121 -0.72 -12.35 -6.94
N ILE A 122 0.13 -11.34 -6.89
CA ILE A 122 1.44 -11.31 -6.24
C ILE A 122 1.63 -9.97 -5.53
N SER A 123 2.55 -9.92 -4.58
CA SER A 123 3.01 -8.68 -3.96
C SER A 123 4.51 -8.57 -4.18
N THR A 124 4.96 -7.54 -4.89
CA THR A 124 6.36 -7.39 -5.31
C THR A 124 7.18 -6.53 -4.37
N GLY A 125 6.55 -5.65 -3.61
CA GLY A 125 7.22 -4.66 -2.79
C GLY A 125 7.69 -3.42 -3.55
N ASP A 126 7.35 -3.32 -4.84
CA ASP A 126 7.74 -2.26 -5.75
C ASP A 126 6.55 -1.34 -6.06
N ARG A 127 6.83 -0.15 -6.63
CA ARG A 127 5.76 0.77 -7.07
C ARG A 127 5.15 0.36 -8.42
N LYS A 128 5.68 -0.68 -9.07
CA LYS A 128 5.21 -1.15 -10.38
C LYS A 128 3.86 -1.86 -10.22
N LEU A 129 2.87 -1.38 -10.97
CA LEU A 129 1.60 -2.10 -11.13
C LEU A 129 1.79 -3.23 -12.14
N SER A 130 1.72 -4.47 -11.67
CA SER A 130 1.80 -5.65 -12.53
C SER A 130 0.55 -5.81 -13.39
N LYS A 131 0.65 -6.61 -14.46
CA LYS A 131 -0.51 -6.97 -15.27
C LYS A 131 -1.55 -7.67 -14.40
N ILE A 132 -2.77 -7.17 -14.39
CA ILE A 132 -3.85 -7.73 -13.60
C ILE A 132 -4.51 -8.94 -14.29
N LYS A 133 -5.04 -9.83 -13.45
CA LYS A 133 -5.76 -11.03 -13.89
C LYS A 133 -7.26 -10.75 -13.98
N THR A 134 -7.95 -11.53 -14.78
CA THR A 134 -9.39 -11.40 -15.07
C THR A 134 -10.32 -11.82 -13.91
N GLY A 135 -9.78 -12.31 -12.77
CA GLY A 135 -10.56 -12.90 -11.70
C GLY A 135 -11.65 -11.99 -11.13
N ALA A 136 -11.36 -10.70 -10.92
CA ALA A 136 -12.35 -9.75 -10.43
C ALA A 136 -13.52 -9.54 -11.41
N ALA A 137 -13.21 -9.38 -12.70
CA ALA A 137 -14.21 -9.24 -13.76
C ALA A 137 -15.08 -10.50 -13.88
N ARG A 138 -14.46 -11.68 -13.87
CA ARG A 138 -15.17 -12.97 -13.96
C ARG A 138 -16.08 -13.23 -12.76
N ILE A 139 -15.68 -12.89 -11.54
CA ILE A 139 -16.55 -13.01 -10.36
C ILE A 139 -17.70 -12.01 -10.48
N GLY A 140 -17.43 -10.78 -10.89
CA GLY A 140 -18.46 -9.76 -11.04
C GLY A 140 -19.52 -10.18 -12.09
N PHE A 141 -19.10 -10.49 -13.30
CA PHE A 141 -20.02 -10.91 -14.36
C PHE A 141 -20.73 -12.23 -14.05
N GLY A 142 -20.03 -13.23 -13.46
CA GLY A 142 -20.67 -14.48 -13.07
C GLY A 142 -21.79 -14.28 -12.06
N ALA A 143 -21.64 -13.36 -11.09
CA ALA A 143 -22.73 -12.98 -10.17
C ALA A 143 -23.86 -12.23 -10.90
N MET A 144 -23.55 -11.35 -11.87
CA MET A 144 -24.56 -10.65 -12.68
C MET A 144 -25.43 -11.65 -13.49
N VAL A 145 -24.77 -12.56 -14.20
CA VAL A 145 -25.46 -13.61 -15.02
C VAL A 145 -26.33 -14.51 -14.15
N ARG A 146 -25.80 -14.97 -13.02
CA ARG A 146 -26.53 -15.83 -12.08
C ARG A 146 -27.79 -15.19 -11.52
N ASN A 147 -27.80 -13.87 -11.42
CA ASN A 147 -28.92 -13.09 -10.90
C ASN A 147 -29.65 -12.29 -12.00
N ASN A 148 -29.66 -12.79 -13.24
CA ASN A 148 -30.36 -12.17 -14.38
C ASN A 148 -30.06 -10.67 -14.56
N TRP A 149 -28.82 -10.25 -14.25
CA TRP A 149 -28.38 -8.85 -14.29
C TRP A 149 -29.17 -7.89 -13.38
N GLU A 150 -29.86 -8.38 -12.36
CA GLU A 150 -30.61 -7.55 -11.42
C GLU A 150 -29.74 -6.94 -10.32
N LEU A 151 -28.58 -7.50 -10.04
CA LEU A 151 -27.66 -6.96 -9.05
C LEU A 151 -27.02 -5.63 -9.53
N ASN A 152 -26.87 -4.67 -8.62
CA ASN A 152 -26.18 -3.41 -8.90
C ASN A 152 -24.72 -3.47 -8.43
N ILE A 153 -23.93 -4.36 -9.05
CA ILE A 153 -22.54 -4.57 -8.66
C ILE A 153 -21.66 -3.41 -9.16
N ASN A 154 -20.88 -2.85 -8.23
CA ASN A 154 -19.89 -1.83 -8.53
C ASN A 154 -18.46 -2.37 -8.29
N ILE A 155 -17.56 -2.14 -9.24
CA ILE A 155 -16.13 -2.33 -9.03
C ILE A 155 -15.53 -0.99 -8.63
N VAL A 156 -14.90 -0.92 -7.46
CA VAL A 156 -14.24 0.28 -6.96
C VAL A 156 -12.72 0.07 -6.99
N PRO A 157 -11.99 0.73 -7.92
CA PRO A 157 -10.54 0.69 -7.94
C PRO A 157 -9.96 1.43 -6.73
N VAL A 158 -8.93 0.86 -6.12
CA VAL A 158 -8.25 1.43 -4.95
C VAL A 158 -6.75 1.49 -5.23
N GLY A 159 -6.17 2.67 -5.16
CA GLY A 159 -4.73 2.87 -5.34
C GLY A 159 -4.03 3.10 -3.99
N LEU A 160 -3.06 2.27 -3.67
CA LEU A 160 -2.15 2.44 -2.54
C LEU A 160 -0.83 3.02 -3.02
N SER A 161 -0.41 4.13 -2.41
CA SER A 161 0.89 4.75 -2.67
C SER A 161 1.61 5.00 -1.35
N TYR A 162 2.80 4.44 -1.23
CA TYR A 162 3.67 4.57 -0.07
C TYR A 162 4.82 5.52 -0.39
N SER A 163 5.18 6.41 0.55
CA SER A 163 6.45 7.14 0.43
C SER A 163 7.65 6.18 0.57
N ASN A 164 7.52 5.16 1.39
CA ASN A 164 8.41 4.02 1.47
C ASN A 164 7.67 2.87 2.16
N ALA A 165 7.43 1.77 1.45
CA ALA A 165 6.57 0.68 1.92
C ALA A 165 7.13 -0.04 3.15
N ILE A 166 8.46 -0.11 3.31
CA ILE A 166 9.14 -0.88 4.36
C ILE A 166 9.69 -0.02 5.51
N LYS A 167 9.66 1.32 5.37
CA LYS A 167 10.22 2.24 6.37
C LYS A 167 9.20 2.55 7.46
N PHE A 168 9.58 2.37 8.71
CA PHE A 168 8.80 2.81 9.87
C PHE A 168 8.61 4.33 9.86
N LYS A 169 7.40 4.79 10.25
CA LYS A 169 6.99 6.21 10.19
C LYS A 169 7.03 6.83 8.80
N SER A 170 6.87 6.01 7.74
CA SER A 170 6.58 6.51 6.40
C SER A 170 5.12 6.94 6.26
N ASN A 171 4.78 7.52 5.11
CA ASN A 171 3.42 7.94 4.81
C ASN A 171 2.76 6.99 3.81
N VAL A 172 1.44 6.87 3.89
CA VAL A 172 0.65 6.12 2.92
C VAL A 172 -0.58 6.92 2.51
N ILE A 173 -0.90 6.87 1.23
CA ILE A 173 -2.09 7.48 0.65
C ILE A 173 -2.92 6.38 -0.01
N ILE A 174 -4.20 6.35 0.33
CA ILE A 174 -5.19 5.43 -0.19
C ILE A 174 -6.17 6.25 -1.03
N ARG A 175 -6.31 5.93 -2.32
CA ARG A 175 -7.23 6.63 -3.23
C ARG A 175 -8.29 5.69 -3.72
N TYR A 176 -9.54 6.10 -3.56
CA TYR A 176 -10.69 5.39 -4.10
C TYR A 176 -11.08 6.01 -5.46
N GLY A 177 -11.12 5.18 -6.50
CA GLY A 177 -11.50 5.60 -7.85
C GLY A 177 -13.02 5.61 -8.04
N LYS A 178 -13.45 6.16 -9.19
CA LYS A 178 -14.87 6.14 -9.58
C LYS A 178 -15.35 4.70 -9.72
N PRO A 179 -16.52 4.35 -9.19
CA PRO A 179 -17.11 3.04 -9.36
C PRO A 179 -17.35 2.72 -10.84
N ILE A 180 -17.06 1.49 -11.23
CA ILE A 180 -17.40 0.93 -12.54
C ILE A 180 -18.63 0.06 -12.33
N GLN A 181 -19.75 0.45 -12.91
CA GLN A 181 -21.02 -0.27 -12.77
C GLN A 181 -21.08 -1.43 -13.76
N LEU A 182 -21.23 -2.66 -13.28
CA LEU A 182 -21.27 -3.83 -14.15
C LEU A 182 -22.53 -3.92 -15.01
N LYS A 183 -23.63 -3.34 -14.55
CA LYS A 183 -24.89 -3.31 -15.30
C LYS A 183 -24.73 -2.68 -16.68
N SER A 184 -23.82 -1.72 -16.87
CA SER A 184 -23.57 -1.08 -18.15
C SER A 184 -22.95 -1.98 -19.22
N PHE A 185 -22.45 -3.15 -18.84
CA PHE A 185 -21.84 -4.12 -19.74
C PHE A 185 -22.78 -5.24 -20.19
N GLU A 186 -24.06 -5.22 -19.80
CA GLU A 186 -25.00 -6.32 -20.02
C GLU A 186 -25.11 -6.74 -21.48
N GLU A 187 -25.35 -5.79 -22.37
CA GLU A 187 -25.54 -6.10 -23.79
C GLU A 187 -24.24 -6.57 -24.46
N GLU A 188 -23.12 -5.95 -24.08
CA GLU A 188 -21.81 -6.31 -24.63
C GLU A 188 -21.38 -7.70 -24.14
N TYR A 189 -21.63 -8.03 -22.88
CA TYR A 189 -21.35 -9.35 -22.33
C TYR A 189 -22.17 -10.46 -23.00
N LYS A 190 -23.47 -10.20 -23.27
CA LYS A 190 -24.33 -11.15 -24.00
C LYS A 190 -23.83 -11.41 -25.43
N HIS A 191 -23.20 -10.41 -26.06
CA HIS A 191 -22.66 -10.52 -27.41
C HIS A 191 -21.33 -11.26 -27.43
N ASP A 192 -20.37 -10.88 -26.57
CA ASP A 192 -19.02 -11.49 -26.48
C ASP A 192 -18.49 -11.44 -25.05
N GLU A 193 -18.72 -12.54 -24.31
CA GLU A 193 -18.29 -12.69 -22.92
C GLU A 193 -16.78 -12.48 -22.73
N ILE A 194 -15.96 -13.13 -23.59
CA ILE A 194 -14.50 -13.13 -23.44
C ILE A 194 -13.95 -11.73 -23.66
N ASN A 195 -14.40 -11.05 -24.71
CA ASN A 195 -13.96 -9.68 -25.03
C ASN A 195 -14.41 -8.71 -23.92
N CYS A 196 -15.65 -8.82 -23.45
CA CYS A 196 -16.17 -7.98 -22.39
C CYS A 196 -15.40 -8.13 -21.07
N VAL A 197 -15.03 -9.36 -20.66
CA VAL A 197 -14.16 -9.62 -19.50
C VAL A 197 -12.79 -8.98 -19.67
N ASN A 198 -12.18 -9.05 -20.85
CA ASN A 198 -10.89 -8.43 -21.12
C ASN A 198 -10.97 -6.90 -21.12
N GLN A 199 -12.03 -6.34 -21.68
CA GLN A 199 -12.29 -4.90 -21.72
C GLN A 199 -12.45 -4.34 -20.29
N LEU A 200 -13.29 -4.95 -19.47
CA LEU A 200 -13.46 -4.57 -18.06
C LEU A 200 -12.12 -4.69 -17.30
N THR A 201 -11.36 -5.76 -17.54
CA THR A 201 -10.03 -5.94 -16.92
C THR A 201 -9.08 -4.80 -17.33
N THR A 202 -9.08 -4.41 -18.60
CA THR A 202 -8.27 -3.29 -19.10
C THR A 202 -8.71 -1.96 -18.50
N GLN A 203 -10.02 -1.74 -18.35
CA GLN A 203 -10.56 -0.56 -17.69
C GLN A 203 -10.13 -0.47 -16.22
N ILE A 204 -10.17 -1.60 -15.49
CA ILE A 204 -9.67 -1.69 -14.11
C ILE A 204 -8.16 -1.39 -14.06
N GLN A 205 -7.36 -1.99 -14.95
CA GLN A 205 -5.91 -1.72 -15.05
C GLN A 205 -5.62 -0.24 -15.25
N THR A 206 -6.34 0.39 -16.17
CA THR A 206 -6.21 1.83 -16.46
C THR A 206 -6.63 2.69 -15.27
N ALA A 207 -7.70 2.33 -14.58
CA ALA A 207 -8.14 3.04 -13.37
C ALA A 207 -7.11 2.93 -12.24
N LEU A 208 -6.54 1.74 -11.99
CA LEU A 208 -5.50 1.53 -10.99
C LEU A 208 -4.23 2.32 -11.30
N SER A 209 -3.78 2.35 -12.57
CA SER A 209 -2.58 3.11 -12.96
C SER A 209 -2.74 4.62 -12.76
N LYS A 210 -3.97 5.15 -12.87
CA LYS A 210 -4.27 6.56 -12.57
C LYS A 210 -4.23 6.86 -11.08
N LEU A 211 -4.56 5.89 -10.22
CA LEU A 211 -4.63 6.04 -8.77
C LEU A 211 -3.30 5.76 -8.06
N THR A 212 -2.32 5.18 -8.74
CA THR A 212 -1.02 4.80 -8.19
C THR A 212 0.12 5.61 -8.80
N THR A 213 1.24 5.66 -8.12
CA THR A 213 2.52 6.13 -8.66
C THR A 213 3.22 4.91 -9.27
N ASN A 214 2.89 4.60 -10.52
CA ASN A 214 3.47 3.45 -11.21
C ASN A 214 4.86 3.80 -11.74
N VAL A 215 5.88 3.02 -11.38
CA VAL A 215 7.25 3.14 -11.89
C VAL A 215 7.62 1.82 -12.57
N ASN A 216 8.15 1.89 -13.79
CA ASN A 216 8.24 0.71 -14.66
C ASN A 216 9.34 -0.29 -14.26
N ASP A 217 10.41 0.18 -13.63
CA ASP A 217 11.56 -0.63 -13.26
C ASP A 217 12.24 -0.13 -11.96
N LEU A 218 13.09 -0.98 -11.38
CA LEU A 218 13.76 -0.70 -10.10
C LEU A 218 14.73 0.48 -10.20
N GLU A 219 15.39 0.65 -11.32
CA GLU A 219 16.37 1.71 -11.53
C GLU A 219 15.70 3.08 -11.56
N SER A 220 14.59 3.19 -12.31
CA SER A 220 13.71 4.38 -12.30
C SER A 220 13.16 4.63 -10.89
N GLU A 221 12.81 3.58 -10.12
CA GLU A 221 12.31 3.73 -8.74
C GLU A 221 13.37 4.34 -7.81
N GLU A 222 14.64 3.96 -7.94
CA GLU A 222 15.73 4.52 -7.14
C GLU A 222 15.90 6.01 -7.42
N ILE A 223 15.90 6.40 -8.70
CA ILE A 223 16.02 7.81 -9.12
C ILE A 223 14.80 8.62 -8.64
N VAL A 224 13.58 8.11 -8.86
CA VAL A 224 12.36 8.79 -8.40
C VAL A 224 12.38 8.98 -6.88
N SER A 225 12.80 7.95 -6.13
CA SER A 225 12.88 8.01 -4.67
C SER A 225 13.90 9.05 -4.19
N ALA A 226 15.03 9.17 -4.87
CA ALA A 226 16.03 10.18 -4.58
C ALA A 226 15.52 11.60 -4.92
N LEU A 227 14.90 11.79 -6.08
CA LEU A 227 14.30 13.06 -6.48
C LEU A 227 13.14 13.47 -5.56
N GLU A 228 12.33 12.53 -5.08
CA GLU A 228 11.30 12.81 -4.07
C GLU A 228 11.89 13.37 -2.78
N LEU A 229 13.07 12.88 -2.39
CA LEU A 229 13.74 13.33 -1.18
C LEU A 229 14.39 14.72 -1.36
N ILE A 230 15.10 14.91 -2.47
CA ILE A 230 15.99 16.05 -2.70
C ILE A 230 15.23 17.24 -3.33
N TYR A 231 14.41 16.97 -4.36
CA TYR A 231 13.89 18.01 -5.26
C TYR A 231 12.37 18.21 -5.22
N LYS A 232 11.59 17.21 -4.76
CA LYS A 232 10.12 17.25 -4.85
C LYS A 232 9.50 18.53 -4.25
N LYS A 233 10.06 19.02 -3.15
CA LYS A 233 9.54 20.21 -2.47
C LYS A 233 9.72 21.47 -3.31
N GLU A 234 10.85 21.60 -3.98
CA GLU A 234 11.14 22.71 -4.90
C GLU A 234 10.25 22.60 -6.13
N LEU A 235 10.14 21.41 -6.71
CA LEU A 235 9.23 21.16 -7.82
C LEU A 235 7.78 21.55 -7.50
N MET A 236 7.30 21.27 -6.28
CA MET A 236 5.96 21.68 -5.88
C MET A 236 5.80 23.20 -5.85
N ILE A 237 6.83 23.92 -5.39
CA ILE A 237 6.85 25.41 -5.39
C ILE A 237 6.84 25.92 -6.83
N ASP A 238 7.69 25.39 -7.68
CA ASP A 238 7.81 25.77 -9.10
C ASP A 238 6.51 25.56 -9.88
N LEU A 239 5.78 24.49 -9.53
CA LEU A 239 4.47 24.18 -10.13
C LEU A 239 3.30 24.93 -9.47
N GLY A 240 3.53 25.76 -8.45
CA GLY A 240 2.47 26.47 -7.73
C GLY A 240 1.56 25.54 -6.91
N LEU A 241 2.07 24.37 -6.51
CA LEU A 241 1.32 23.37 -5.74
C LEU A 241 1.44 23.63 -4.22
N ASP A 242 0.39 23.31 -3.46
CA ASP A 242 0.43 23.42 -2.00
C ASP A 242 1.18 22.23 -1.38
N ILE A 243 2.32 22.51 -0.75
CA ILE A 243 3.18 21.51 -0.07
C ILE A 243 2.42 20.75 1.04
N LYS A 244 1.35 21.33 1.59
CA LYS A 244 0.53 20.69 2.63
C LYS A 244 -0.58 19.83 2.05
N ASN A 245 -0.94 20.06 0.79
CA ASN A 245 -2.00 19.31 0.09
C ASN A 245 -1.46 17.98 -0.43
N LYS A 246 -2.08 16.89 0.01
CA LYS A 246 -1.65 15.53 -0.35
C LYS A 246 -1.97 15.14 -1.80
N SER A 247 -3.00 15.77 -2.40
CA SER A 247 -3.30 15.58 -3.81
C SER A 247 -2.20 16.18 -4.67
N ASP A 248 -1.72 17.36 -4.28
CA ASP A 248 -0.65 18.06 -4.94
C ASP A 248 0.69 17.34 -4.77
N ASP A 249 0.96 16.80 -3.57
CA ASP A 249 2.12 15.95 -3.29
C ASP A 249 2.17 14.72 -4.20
N PHE A 250 1.03 14.08 -4.43
CA PHE A 250 0.93 12.97 -5.37
C PHE A 250 1.10 13.40 -6.82
N SER A 251 0.53 14.54 -7.19
CA SER A 251 0.66 15.10 -8.54
C SER A 251 2.13 15.40 -8.85
N ALA A 252 2.86 15.98 -7.89
CA ALA A 252 4.28 16.21 -8.00
C ALA A 252 5.07 14.90 -8.18
N THR A 253 4.75 13.85 -7.43
CA THR A 253 5.37 12.53 -7.65
C THR A 253 5.10 12.00 -9.05
N LYS A 254 3.88 12.14 -9.57
CA LYS A 254 3.58 11.73 -10.96
C LYS A 254 4.38 12.49 -12.00
N VAL A 255 4.59 13.79 -11.79
CA VAL A 255 5.45 14.60 -12.66
C VAL A 255 6.89 14.09 -12.62
N LEU A 256 7.43 13.78 -11.43
CA LEU A 256 8.77 13.20 -11.28
C LEU A 256 8.88 11.87 -12.02
N VAL A 257 7.91 10.96 -11.83
CA VAL A 257 7.90 9.66 -12.51
C VAL A 257 7.89 9.84 -14.03
N ALA A 258 6.98 10.66 -14.56
CA ALA A 258 6.89 10.94 -16.00
C ALA A 258 8.18 11.56 -16.55
N GLY A 259 8.79 12.48 -15.80
CA GLY A 259 10.07 13.08 -16.16
C GLY A 259 11.20 12.06 -16.21
N VAL A 260 11.33 11.22 -15.20
CA VAL A 260 12.35 10.15 -15.14
C VAL A 260 12.17 9.19 -16.30
N GLU A 261 10.94 8.69 -16.55
CA GLU A 261 10.66 7.80 -17.69
C GLU A 261 10.99 8.44 -19.03
N TRP A 262 10.67 9.74 -19.19
CA TRP A 262 11.00 10.47 -20.40
C TRP A 262 12.53 10.55 -20.64
N TYR A 263 13.31 10.83 -19.57
CA TYR A 263 14.77 10.88 -19.65
C TYR A 263 15.38 9.51 -19.98
N PHE A 264 14.92 8.43 -19.35
CA PHE A 264 15.35 7.08 -19.70
C PHE A 264 15.14 6.75 -21.17
N LYS A 265 14.00 7.16 -21.72
CA LYS A 265 13.65 6.88 -23.12
C LYS A 265 14.41 7.77 -24.13
N ASN A 266 14.59 9.05 -23.80
CA ASN A 266 15.01 10.04 -24.80
C ASN A 266 16.45 10.53 -24.59
N ARG A 267 17.01 10.39 -23.38
CA ARG A 267 18.36 10.88 -23.02
C ARG A 267 19.07 9.96 -22.02
N PRO A 268 19.30 8.69 -22.38
CA PRO A 268 19.88 7.70 -21.45
C PRO A 268 21.28 8.10 -20.92
N SER A 269 22.12 8.77 -21.72
CA SER A 269 23.42 9.28 -21.26
C SER A 269 23.32 10.29 -20.12
N LYS A 270 22.28 11.11 -20.11
CA LYS A 270 22.03 12.07 -19.02
C LYS A 270 21.57 11.36 -17.74
N VAL A 271 20.89 10.24 -17.88
CA VAL A 271 20.50 9.41 -16.74
C VAL A 271 21.73 8.80 -16.07
N GLU A 272 22.68 8.29 -16.84
CA GLU A 272 23.94 7.74 -16.29
C GLU A 272 24.77 8.83 -15.59
N GLU A 273 24.91 10.00 -16.21
CA GLU A 273 25.59 11.15 -15.59
C GLU A 273 24.91 11.54 -14.25
N PHE A 274 23.59 11.56 -14.23
CA PHE A 274 22.82 11.87 -13.01
C PHE A 274 23.00 10.80 -11.92
N LYS A 275 23.03 9.51 -12.28
CA LYS A 275 23.29 8.42 -11.33
C LYS A 275 24.65 8.53 -10.67
N GLU A 276 25.69 8.83 -11.46
CA GLU A 276 27.03 9.05 -10.92
C GLU A 276 27.07 10.22 -9.94
N MET A 277 26.43 11.33 -10.28
CA MET A 277 26.32 12.49 -9.38
C MET A 277 25.54 12.15 -8.11
N LEU A 278 24.41 11.42 -8.23
CA LEU A 278 23.60 11.00 -7.12
C LEU A 278 24.36 10.06 -6.17
N LYS A 279 25.09 9.11 -6.73
CA LYS A 279 25.92 8.20 -5.95
C LYS A 279 26.99 8.97 -5.17
N LYS A 280 27.71 9.85 -5.86
CA LYS A 280 28.72 10.73 -5.21
C LYS A 280 28.12 11.57 -4.10
N TYR A 281 26.91 12.09 -4.31
CA TYR A 281 26.21 12.86 -3.30
C TYR A 281 25.84 12.01 -2.07
N GLN A 282 25.32 10.80 -2.29
CA GLN A 282 24.99 9.85 -1.22
C GLN A 282 26.25 9.41 -0.45
N ASP A 283 27.31 9.07 -1.15
CA ASP A 283 28.62 8.70 -0.54
C ASP A 283 29.16 9.83 0.34
N ASN A 284 29.02 11.10 -0.09
CA ASN A 284 29.43 12.27 0.71
C ASN A 284 28.54 12.45 1.95
N LEU A 285 27.23 12.24 1.85
CA LEU A 285 26.31 12.29 2.99
C LEU A 285 26.66 11.20 4.02
N ASP A 286 26.92 10.00 3.56
CA ASP A 286 27.30 8.87 4.42
C ASP A 286 28.65 9.11 5.09
N LEU A 287 29.63 9.65 4.36
CA LEU A 287 30.94 10.01 4.91
C LEU A 287 30.84 11.06 6.03
N LEU A 288 29.93 12.01 5.87
CA LEU A 288 29.70 13.08 6.85
C LEU A 288 28.70 12.69 7.94
N GLU A 289 28.12 11.49 7.89
CA GLU A 289 27.02 11.03 8.73
C GLU A 289 25.82 12.01 8.74
N LEU A 290 25.63 12.74 7.66
CA LEU A 290 24.58 13.73 7.50
C LEU A 290 23.38 13.12 6.75
N LYS A 291 22.20 13.69 7.03
CA LYS A 291 21.00 13.46 6.22
C LYS A 291 20.70 14.71 5.41
N ASP A 292 20.19 14.52 4.20
CA ASP A 292 19.79 15.58 3.28
C ASP A 292 18.91 16.65 3.94
N GLU A 293 18.02 16.25 4.86
CA GLU A 293 17.13 17.14 5.63
C GLU A 293 17.89 18.24 6.38
N PHE A 294 19.17 18.04 6.73
CA PHE A 294 20.01 19.02 7.44
C PHE A 294 20.72 20.01 6.51
N LEU A 295 20.76 19.74 5.21
CA LEU A 295 21.43 20.60 4.22
C LEU A 295 20.50 21.69 3.67
N ASN A 296 19.20 21.68 4.04
CA ASN A 296 18.23 22.64 3.53
C ASN A 296 18.57 24.08 4.02
N PRO A 297 18.87 25.02 3.12
CA PRO A 297 19.31 26.38 3.47
C PRO A 297 18.23 27.25 4.16
N SER A 298 16.99 26.73 4.28
CA SER A 298 15.92 27.43 4.99
C SER A 298 16.09 27.48 6.52
N THR A 299 17.11 26.83 7.08
CA THR A 299 17.50 27.05 8.48
C THR A 299 18.16 28.43 8.60
N LYS A 300 17.35 29.49 8.81
CA LYS A 300 17.84 30.80 9.27
C LYS A 300 18.84 30.54 10.40
N SER A 301 19.99 31.18 10.35
CA SER A 301 21.00 31.07 11.41
C SER A 301 20.31 31.26 12.77
N LEU A 302 20.32 30.21 13.58
CA LEU A 302 19.66 30.22 14.89
C LEU A 302 20.31 31.34 15.74
N GLY A 303 19.52 32.28 16.23
CA GLY A 303 19.98 33.30 17.15
C GLY A 303 20.55 32.67 18.46
N ILE A 304 21.42 33.40 19.16
CA ILE A 304 22.09 32.93 20.39
C ILE A 304 21.08 32.36 21.40
N ILE A 305 19.95 33.03 21.57
CA ILE A 305 18.87 32.59 22.50
C ILE A 305 18.26 31.25 22.06
N GLN A 306 18.08 31.02 20.76
CA GLN A 306 17.56 29.76 20.25
C GLN A 306 18.59 28.62 20.42
N ARG A 307 19.88 28.90 20.20
CA ARG A 307 20.97 27.93 20.46
C ARG A 307 21.02 27.54 21.93
N ALA A 308 20.94 28.52 22.85
CA ALA A 308 20.91 28.28 24.28
C ALA A 308 19.72 27.43 24.71
N LYS A 309 18.51 27.70 24.19
CA LYS A 309 17.31 26.83 24.41
C LYS A 309 17.51 25.42 23.92
N ILE A 310 18.09 25.23 22.76
CA ILE A 310 18.35 23.86 22.21
C ILE A 310 19.35 23.12 23.10
N ILE A 311 20.45 23.78 23.50
CA ILE A 311 21.46 23.17 24.38
C ILE A 311 20.83 22.77 25.72
N THR A 312 20.05 23.67 26.35
CA THR A 312 19.32 23.35 27.59
C THR A 312 18.36 22.21 27.42
N TYR A 313 17.62 22.16 26.30
CA TYR A 313 16.72 21.04 25.99
C TYR A 313 17.46 19.72 25.83
N ILE A 314 18.64 19.74 25.16
CA ILE A 314 19.48 18.53 25.02
C ILE A 314 19.98 18.07 26.37
N ILE A 315 20.52 18.96 27.20
CA ILE A 315 21.06 18.61 28.53
C ILE A 315 19.98 18.01 29.43
N LEU A 316 18.81 18.66 29.49
CA LEU A 316 17.69 18.19 30.33
C LEU A 316 17.00 16.93 29.75
N GLY A 317 16.96 16.81 28.43
CA GLY A 317 16.36 15.68 27.74
C GLY A 317 17.26 14.44 27.67
N PHE A 318 18.59 14.62 27.78
CA PHE A 318 19.56 13.52 27.62
C PHE A 318 19.36 12.38 28.62
N PRO A 319 19.15 12.61 29.93
CA PRO A 319 18.89 11.51 30.87
C PRO A 319 17.61 10.73 30.53
N ILE A 320 16.54 11.44 30.11
CA ILE A 320 15.28 10.83 29.69
C ILE A 320 15.49 10.00 28.41
N TYR A 321 16.24 10.56 27.45
CA TYR A 321 16.61 9.85 26.24
C TYR A 321 17.42 8.58 26.53
N LEU A 322 18.43 8.68 27.43
CA LEU A 322 19.28 7.56 27.81
C LEU A 322 18.47 6.46 28.49
N TYR A 323 17.58 6.81 29.41
CA TYR A 323 16.63 5.89 30.03
C TYR A 323 15.77 5.21 28.97
N GLY A 324 15.15 5.98 28.08
CA GLY A 324 14.36 5.45 26.98
C GLY A 324 15.15 4.56 26.02
N LEU A 325 16.42 4.90 25.75
CA LEU A 325 17.29 4.10 24.90
C LEU A 325 17.61 2.74 25.53
N ILE A 326 18.01 2.72 26.78
CA ILE A 326 18.37 1.48 27.51
C ILE A 326 17.16 0.53 27.55
N ASN A 327 15.99 1.04 27.89
CA ASN A 327 14.78 0.21 28.02
C ASN A 327 14.20 -0.23 26.67
N ASN A 328 14.40 0.54 25.59
CA ASN A 328 13.79 0.26 24.30
C ASN A 328 14.77 -0.21 23.21
N ILE A 329 16.08 -0.38 23.52
CA ILE A 329 17.06 -0.77 22.51
C ILE A 329 16.77 -2.17 21.94
N ILE A 330 16.30 -3.10 22.78
CA ILE A 330 15.96 -4.45 22.37
C ILE A 330 14.67 -4.43 21.52
N PRO A 331 13.53 -3.89 22.00
CA PRO A 331 12.33 -3.75 21.18
C PRO A 331 12.56 -3.00 19.87
N TYR A 332 13.51 -2.08 19.79
CA TYR A 332 13.82 -1.32 18.59
C TYR A 332 14.70 -2.06 17.58
N LYS A 333 15.77 -2.74 18.04
CA LYS A 333 16.72 -3.46 17.19
C LYS A 333 16.22 -4.84 16.77
N LEU A 334 15.55 -5.57 17.69
CA LEU A 334 15.11 -6.94 17.46
C LEU A 334 14.15 -7.09 16.28
N PRO A 335 13.12 -6.23 16.07
CA PRO A 335 12.26 -6.32 14.89
C PRO A 335 12.99 -6.14 13.58
N ARG A 336 14.00 -5.28 13.53
CA ARG A 336 14.83 -5.10 12.33
C ARG A 336 15.65 -6.33 12.00
N TRP A 337 16.23 -6.95 13.01
CA TRP A 337 16.99 -8.19 12.86
C TRP A 337 16.10 -9.35 12.45
N LEU A 338 14.94 -9.51 13.13
CA LEU A 338 13.94 -10.52 12.79
C LEU A 338 13.41 -10.35 11.36
N ALA A 339 13.11 -9.13 10.95
CA ALA A 339 12.64 -8.86 9.60
C ALA A 339 13.66 -9.25 8.52
N LYS A 340 14.96 -9.00 8.76
CA LYS A 340 16.02 -9.43 7.83
C LYS A 340 16.14 -10.96 7.76
N LYS A 341 15.89 -11.67 8.85
CA LYS A 341 16.07 -13.12 8.94
C LYS A 341 14.83 -13.92 8.52
N LEU A 342 13.63 -13.39 8.79
CA LEU A 342 12.37 -14.12 8.62
C LEU A 342 11.57 -13.69 7.38
N ALA A 343 11.81 -12.50 6.82
CA ALA A 343 11.11 -12.08 5.61
C ALA A 343 11.64 -12.85 4.41
N GLY A 344 10.75 -13.55 3.73
CA GLY A 344 11.06 -14.31 2.50
C GLY A 344 11.12 -13.41 1.26
N SER A 345 10.54 -12.20 1.32
CA SER A 345 10.51 -11.24 0.20
C SER A 345 10.53 -9.79 0.70
N LYS A 346 10.86 -8.84 -0.19
CA LYS A 346 10.86 -7.40 0.09
C LYS A 346 9.49 -6.92 0.59
N SER A 347 8.40 -7.44 0.04
CA SER A 347 7.02 -7.08 0.41
C SER A 347 6.61 -7.57 1.81
N GLU A 348 7.31 -8.55 2.39
CA GLU A 348 7.03 -9.09 3.73
C GLU A 348 7.79 -8.38 4.84
N ILE A 349 8.81 -7.58 4.51
CA ILE A 349 9.65 -6.89 5.51
C ILE A 349 8.81 -5.97 6.40
N ALA A 350 7.88 -5.19 5.83
CA ALA A 350 7.04 -4.28 6.60
C ALA A 350 6.08 -5.03 7.52
N THR A 351 5.49 -6.12 7.04
CA THR A 351 4.63 -7.00 7.84
C THR A 351 5.38 -7.59 9.02
N THR A 352 6.57 -8.17 8.77
CA THR A 352 7.40 -8.78 9.82
C THR A 352 7.83 -7.75 10.86
N LYS A 353 8.22 -6.54 10.43
CA LYS A 353 8.52 -5.43 11.35
C LYS A 353 7.30 -5.03 12.19
N SER A 354 6.14 -4.82 11.54
CA SER A 354 4.91 -4.38 12.22
C SER A 354 4.48 -5.39 13.28
N VAL A 355 4.42 -6.68 12.94
CA VAL A 355 4.07 -7.75 13.88
C VAL A 355 5.08 -7.80 15.04
N SER A 356 6.37 -7.78 14.74
CA SER A 356 7.41 -7.83 15.80
C SER A 356 7.37 -6.62 16.73
N TYR A 357 7.13 -5.40 16.22
CA TYR A 357 6.96 -4.21 17.05
C TYR A 357 5.72 -4.32 17.93
N THR A 358 4.60 -4.79 17.41
CA THR A 358 3.36 -4.93 18.19
C THR A 358 3.54 -5.92 19.33
N HIS A 359 4.18 -7.06 19.09
CA HIS A 359 4.40 -8.06 20.16
C HIS A 359 5.43 -7.66 21.20
N LEU A 360 6.42 -6.84 20.84
CA LEU A 360 7.47 -6.41 21.76
C LEU A 360 7.10 -5.14 22.55
N THR A 361 6.23 -4.28 22.00
CA THR A 361 5.86 -3.01 22.65
C THR A 361 4.60 -3.12 23.51
N LEU A 362 3.64 -3.99 23.16
CA LEU A 362 2.42 -4.17 23.95
C LEU A 362 2.71 -4.63 25.41
N PRO A 363 3.62 -5.61 25.67
CA PRO A 363 3.96 -6.00 27.03
C PRO A 363 4.63 -4.89 27.86
N THR A 364 5.40 -4.00 27.21
CA THR A 364 6.12 -2.91 27.90
C THR A 364 5.22 -1.74 28.29
N ILE A 365 4.06 -1.57 27.63
CA ILE A 365 3.08 -0.54 27.99
C ILE A 365 2.28 -0.93 29.26
N TYR A 366 2.15 -2.22 29.53
CA TYR A 366 1.42 -2.72 30.72
C TYR A 366 2.32 -2.91 31.97
N SER A 367 3.61 -2.65 31.87
CA SER A 367 4.57 -2.79 32.98
C SER A 367 5.07 -1.46 33.54
N VAL A 368 4.37 -0.34 33.25
CA VAL A 368 4.64 1.00 33.82
C VAL A 368 3.46 1.50 34.63
#